data_1fdc85f31d9df8358da3975894416a2f
#
_entry.id   1fdc85f31d9df8358da3975894416a2f
#
_cell.length_a   1.000
_cell.length_b   1.000
_cell.length_c   1.000
_cell.angle_alpha   90.00
_cell.angle_beta   90.00
_cell.angle_gamma   90.00
#
_symmetry.space_group_name_H-M   'P 1'
#
loop_
_entity.id
_entity.type
_entity.pdbx_description
1 polymer ?
#
loop_
_entity_poly.entity_id
_entity_poly.type
_entity_poly.pdbx_seq_one_letter_code
_entity_poly.pdbx_strand_id
1 'polypeptide(L)' 'RYLETIRIAKARKLLERNVPMIEVALQTGFADQSHFSRFFKRLIGVTPRQYAEIFGGRQA' A
#
# COMPACT_ATOMS: atom_id res chain seq x y z
N ARG A 1 -14.29 -4.68 -5.55
CA ARG A 1 -13.48 -5.34 -6.23
C ARG A 1 -12.76 -4.57 -7.23
N TYR A 2 -13.34 -4.11 -8.24
CA TYR A 2 -12.66 -3.34 -9.26
C TYR A 2 -12.05 -2.09 -8.64
N LEU A 3 -12.80 -1.38 -7.83
CA LEU A 3 -12.33 -0.18 -7.22
C LEU A 3 -11.20 -0.47 -6.24
N GLU A 4 -11.31 -1.54 -5.51
CA GLU A 4 -10.28 -1.91 -4.55
C GLU A 4 -8.99 -2.30 -5.26
N THR A 5 -9.10 -2.93 -6.40
CA THR A 5 -7.93 -3.30 -7.18
C THR A 5 -7.20 -2.05 -7.65
N ILE A 6 -7.95 -1.03 -8.07
CA ILE A 6 -7.35 0.20 -8.52
C ILE A 6 -6.68 0.91 -7.35
N ARG A 7 -7.32 0.90 -6.18
CA ARG A 7 -6.74 1.53 -5.00
C ARG A 7 -5.45 0.85 -4.60
N ILE A 8 -5.41 -0.46 -4.65
CA ILE A 8 -4.21 -1.20 -4.29
C ILE A 8 -3.10 -0.95 -5.31
N ALA A 9 -3.44 -0.85 -6.58
CA ALA A 9 -2.44 -0.55 -7.60
C ALA A 9 -1.81 0.82 -7.36
N LYS A 10 -2.63 1.79 -6.95
CA LYS A 10 -2.12 3.11 -6.66
C LYS A 10 -1.26 3.06 -5.41
N ALA A 11 -1.66 2.27 -4.42
CA ALA A 11 -0.90 2.14 -3.19
C ALA A 11 0.48 1.57 -3.47
N ARG A 12 0.58 0.62 -4.37
CA ARG A 12 1.87 0.04 -4.70
C ARG A 12 2.82 1.10 -5.23
N LYS A 13 2.35 1.97 -6.09
CA LYS A 13 3.19 3.02 -6.64
C LYS A 13 3.62 4.00 -5.56
N LEU A 14 2.72 4.33 -4.65
CA LEU A 14 3.06 5.25 -3.58
C LEU A 14 4.10 4.64 -2.65
N LEU A 15 3.95 3.36 -2.36
CA LEU A 15 4.91 2.69 -1.49
C LEU A 15 6.29 2.60 -2.14
N GLU A 16 6.31 2.44 -3.45
CA GLU A 16 7.58 2.39 -4.18
C GLU A 16 8.28 3.75 -4.16
N ARG A 17 7.54 4.82 -3.84
CA ARG A 17 8.13 6.12 -3.76
C ARG A 17 8.40 6.50 -2.32
N ASN A 18 8.32 5.55 -1.41
CA ASN A 18 8.56 5.78 0.01
C ASN A 18 7.58 6.74 0.66
N VAL A 19 6.38 6.80 0.17
CA VAL A 19 5.34 7.61 0.80
C VAL A 19 4.97 6.92 2.12
N PRO A 20 4.85 7.66 3.22
CA PRO A 20 4.51 7.04 4.50
C PRO A 20 3.20 6.27 4.44
N MET A 21 3.14 5.17 5.18
CA MET A 21 1.99 4.29 5.16
C MET A 21 0.68 5.00 5.46
N ILE A 22 0.69 5.91 6.40
CA ILE A 22 -0.53 6.60 6.77
C ILE A 22 -1.01 7.47 5.61
N GLU A 23 -0.10 8.03 4.85
CA GLU A 23 -0.46 8.84 3.69
C GLU A 23 -1.00 7.95 2.60
N VAL A 24 -0.39 6.78 2.41
CA VAL A 24 -0.84 5.86 1.37
C VAL A 24 -2.29 5.45 1.63
N ALA A 25 -2.60 5.13 2.88
CA ALA A 25 -3.95 4.73 3.23
C ALA A 25 -4.95 5.86 2.97
N LEU A 26 -4.57 7.09 3.33
CA LEU A 26 -5.43 8.22 3.11
C LEU A 26 -5.64 8.51 1.64
N GLN A 27 -4.59 8.49 0.87
CA GLN A 27 -4.70 8.81 -0.54
C GLN A 27 -5.44 7.77 -1.35
N THR A 28 -5.45 6.55 -0.89
CA THR A 28 -6.14 5.49 -1.61
C THR A 28 -7.56 5.29 -1.13
N GLY A 29 -7.99 6.08 -0.13
CA GLY A 29 -9.40 6.05 0.27
C GLY A 29 -9.80 4.96 1.23
N PHE A 30 -8.86 4.34 1.92
CA PHE A 30 -9.23 3.33 2.90
C PHE A 30 -9.63 3.99 4.21
N ALA A 31 -10.50 3.33 4.94
CA ALA A 31 -11.01 3.89 6.18
C ALA A 31 -9.92 4.10 7.20
N ASP A 32 -9.02 3.17 7.32
CA ASP A 32 -7.92 3.32 8.25
C ASP A 32 -6.76 2.45 7.78
N GLN A 33 -5.65 2.57 8.47
CA GLN A 33 -4.44 1.87 8.07
C GLN A 33 -4.55 0.37 8.24
N SER A 34 -5.26 -0.07 9.26
CA SER A 34 -5.42 -1.51 9.47
C SER A 34 -6.21 -2.16 8.35
N HIS A 35 -7.26 -1.49 7.92
CA HIS A 35 -8.08 -1.99 6.84
C HIS A 35 -7.27 -2.04 5.55
N PHE A 36 -6.48 -1.00 5.31
CA PHE A 36 -5.64 -0.94 4.14
C PHE A 36 -4.62 -2.07 4.16
N SER A 37 -3.97 -2.30 5.29
CA SER A 37 -2.94 -3.33 5.40
C SER A 37 -3.51 -4.71 5.13
N ARG A 38 -4.70 -4.98 5.67
CA ARG A 38 -5.27 -6.28 5.45
C ARG A 38 -5.65 -6.50 4.01
N PHE A 39 -6.21 -5.49 3.37
CA PHE A 39 -6.61 -5.63 2.00
C PHE A 39 -5.40 -5.76 1.11
N PHE A 40 -4.36 -5.00 1.39
CA PHE A 40 -3.14 -5.03 0.58
C PHE A 40 -2.53 -6.44 0.66
N LYS A 41 -2.41 -6.97 1.86
CA LYS A 41 -1.81 -8.28 2.02
C LYS A 41 -2.63 -9.35 1.30
N ARG A 42 -3.96 -9.20 1.35
CA ARG A 42 -4.79 -10.18 0.71
C ARG A 42 -4.63 -10.18 -0.79
N LEU A 43 -4.53 -9.04 -1.42
CA LEU A 43 -4.41 -8.96 -2.86
C LEU A 43 -2.99 -9.11 -3.37
N ILE A 44 -2.02 -8.62 -2.65
CA ILE A 44 -0.64 -8.63 -3.11
C ILE A 44 0.15 -9.82 -2.56
N GLY A 45 -0.20 -10.28 -1.39
CA GLY A 45 0.48 -11.42 -0.80
C GLY A 45 1.46 -11.07 0.30
N VAL A 46 1.83 -9.80 0.44
CA VAL A 46 2.70 -9.37 1.52
C VAL A 46 2.11 -8.09 2.09
N THR A 47 2.52 -7.72 3.27
CA THR A 47 2.00 -6.51 3.90
C THR A 47 2.57 -5.29 3.17
N PRO A 48 1.90 -4.14 3.30
CA PRO A 48 2.42 -2.92 2.67
C PRO A 48 3.80 -2.57 3.18
N ARG A 49 4.06 -2.86 4.46
CA ARG A 49 5.34 -2.56 5.01
C ARG A 49 6.41 -3.42 4.39
N GLN A 50 6.15 -4.71 4.24
CA GLN A 50 7.09 -5.61 3.61
C GLN A 50 7.32 -5.20 2.16
N TYR A 51 6.27 -4.81 1.50
CA TYR A 51 6.37 -4.40 0.11
C TYR A 51 7.25 -3.15 0.00
N ALA A 52 7.07 -2.20 0.88
CA ALA A 52 7.87 -0.98 0.87
C ALA A 52 9.34 -1.30 1.13
N GLU A 53 9.60 -2.23 2.01
CA GLU A 53 10.97 -2.60 2.30
C GLU A 53 11.64 -3.27 1.12
N ILE A 54 10.89 -4.08 0.39
CA ILE A 54 11.46 -4.77 -0.75
C ILE A 54 11.61 -3.85 -1.96
N PHE A 55 10.61 -3.06 -2.26
CA PHE A 55 10.62 -2.27 -3.47
C PHE A 55 10.83 -0.79 -3.31
N GLY A 56 10.57 -0.24 -2.19
CA GLY A 56 10.62 1.19 -2.05
C GLY A 56 11.64 1.70 -1.07
N GLY A 57 11.99 0.96 -0.14
CA GLY A 57 12.77 1.47 0.90
C GLY A 57 14.22 1.64 0.67
N ARG A 58 14.72 1.27 -0.38
CA ARG A 58 15.98 1.21 -0.46
C ARG A 58 16.57 2.23 -1.01
N GLN A 59 16.67 3.15 -0.89
CA GLN A 59 17.14 4.19 -1.45
C GLN A 59 18.46 4.16 -1.28
N ALA A 60 18.93 3.69 -0.83
CA ALA A 60 20.26 3.70 -0.66
C ALA A 60 20.94 4.63 -1.11
#